data_feda7520be6134f89356ec3307c82e7c
#
_entry.id   feda7520be6134f89356ec3307c82e7c
#
_cell.length_a   1.000
_cell.length_b   1.000
_cell.length_c   1.000
_cell.angle_alpha   90.00
_cell.angle_beta   90.00
_cell.angle_gamma   90.00
#
_symmetry.space_group_name_H-M   'P 1'
#
loop_
_entity.id
_entity.type
_entity.pdbx_description
1 polymer ?
#
loop_
_entity_poly.entity_id
_entity_poly.type
_entity_poly.pdbx_seq_one_letter_code
_entity_poly.pdbx_strand_id
1 'polypeptide(L)'
;VLTGNASVTLQQYVIDTLVGSGARQDCVVFISPPESSVVNNSGNESADIQTWLTSLARSSSYVVADSGWKYQLDKYNNTYRWVPLNGDIAGLCVRTDNDRDPWFSPGGLNRGQIKNVVKLAWNPTKTERDTLYVAGINPVVSFPGEGTILFGDKTLLNRPSAFDRINVRRLFIVLEKAISRAARYSLFEFNDQFTRAQFVALVEPFLRDVQGRRGITDFRVVCDETNNTGEVIDRNEFVGDIYIKPARSINFIQLNFVAVRTGVSFDEVVG
;
A
#
# COMPACT_ATOMS: atom_id res chain seq x y z
N VAL A 1 -3.50 -5.11 10.36
CA VAL A 1 -3.38 -6.37 11.09
C VAL A 1 -1.97 -6.92 10.93
N LEU A 2 -1.36 -7.41 11.98
CA LEU A 2 -0.01 -7.97 12.02
C LEU A 2 -0.11 -9.48 12.24
N THR A 3 0.64 -10.26 11.47
CA THR A 3 0.71 -11.71 11.69
C THR A 3 1.84 -12.11 12.64
N GLY A 4 2.82 -11.24 12.87
CA GLY A 4 4.01 -11.58 13.66
C GLY A 4 4.79 -12.72 13.00
N ASN A 5 5.32 -13.64 13.80
CA ASN A 5 5.94 -14.89 13.34
C ASN A 5 4.86 -15.96 13.17
N ALA A 6 4.07 -15.88 12.10
CA ALA A 6 2.98 -16.82 11.82
C ALA A 6 3.39 -17.87 10.79
N SER A 7 2.87 -19.10 10.97
CA SER A 7 2.95 -20.14 9.95
C SER A 7 2.20 -19.72 8.68
N VAL A 8 2.56 -20.30 7.54
CA VAL A 8 1.87 -20.04 6.25
C VAL A 8 0.36 -20.27 6.35
N THR A 9 -0.06 -21.35 7.01
CA THR A 9 -1.48 -21.67 7.24
C THR A 9 -2.20 -20.57 8.02
N LEU A 10 -1.57 -20.02 9.07
CA LEU A 10 -2.16 -18.92 9.82
C LEU A 10 -2.21 -17.63 9.01
N GLN A 11 -1.17 -17.35 8.21
CA GLN A 11 -1.18 -16.21 7.29
C GLN A 11 -2.32 -16.32 6.27
N GLN A 12 -2.51 -17.50 5.66
CA GLN A 12 -3.62 -17.78 4.75
C GLN A 12 -4.97 -17.57 5.43
N TYR A 13 -5.16 -18.12 6.63
CA TYR A 13 -6.40 -17.96 7.41
C TYR A 13 -6.71 -16.48 7.68
N VAL A 14 -5.72 -15.71 8.12
CA VAL A 14 -5.88 -14.27 8.38
C VAL A 14 -6.26 -13.51 7.11
N ILE A 15 -5.61 -13.83 5.98
CA ILE A 15 -5.90 -13.20 4.69
C ILE A 15 -7.33 -13.53 4.25
N ASP A 16 -7.70 -14.80 4.27
CA ASP A 16 -9.01 -15.25 3.79
C ASP A 16 -10.15 -14.73 4.68
N THR A 17 -9.95 -14.72 6.01
CA THR A 17 -10.99 -14.34 6.97
C THR A 17 -11.18 -12.82 7.08
N LEU A 18 -10.10 -12.03 7.00
CA LEU A 18 -10.19 -10.59 7.22
C LEU A 18 -10.31 -9.78 5.94
N VAL A 19 -9.64 -10.18 4.86
CA VAL A 19 -9.54 -9.39 3.63
C VAL A 19 -9.93 -10.18 2.37
N GLY A 20 -10.39 -11.41 2.52
CA GLY A 20 -10.96 -12.21 1.45
C GLY A 20 -12.26 -11.62 0.89
N SER A 21 -12.77 -12.20 -0.18
CA SER A 21 -14.05 -11.80 -0.78
C SER A 21 -15.19 -11.98 0.23
N GLY A 22 -15.99 -10.94 0.44
CA GLY A 22 -17.08 -10.94 1.43
C GLY A 22 -16.64 -10.70 2.88
N ALA A 23 -15.34 -10.52 3.14
CA ALA A 23 -14.81 -10.16 4.45
C ALA A 23 -14.85 -8.65 4.69
N ARG A 24 -14.18 -8.19 5.77
CA ARG A 24 -14.19 -6.77 6.19
C ARG A 24 -13.66 -5.81 5.13
N GLN A 25 -12.53 -6.12 4.52
CA GLN A 25 -11.83 -5.31 3.51
C GLN A 25 -11.55 -3.82 3.90
N ASP A 26 -11.66 -3.49 5.19
CA ASP A 26 -11.40 -2.16 5.75
C ASP A 26 -10.03 -2.03 6.43
N CYS A 27 -9.16 -3.02 6.24
CA CYS A 27 -7.84 -3.09 6.85
C CYS A 27 -6.80 -3.68 5.88
N VAL A 28 -5.52 -3.51 6.24
CA VAL A 28 -4.38 -4.10 5.54
C VAL A 28 -3.71 -5.13 6.45
N VAL A 29 -3.35 -6.26 5.88
CA VAL A 29 -2.60 -7.34 6.56
C VAL A 29 -1.13 -7.24 6.18
N PHE A 30 -0.25 -7.23 7.18
CA PHE A 30 1.20 -7.21 7.00
C PHE A 30 1.77 -8.57 7.38
N ILE A 31 2.54 -9.16 6.49
CA ILE A 31 3.13 -10.49 6.63
C ILE A 31 4.63 -10.46 6.36
N SER A 32 5.36 -11.33 7.06
CA SER A 32 6.79 -11.58 6.83
C SER A 32 7.01 -13.06 6.49
N PRO A 33 8.09 -13.41 5.78
CA PRO A 33 8.48 -14.80 5.58
C PRO A 33 8.80 -15.48 6.91
N PRO A 34 8.74 -16.82 6.99
CA PRO A 34 9.16 -17.58 8.17
C PRO A 34 10.61 -17.28 8.55
N GLU A 35 10.91 -17.35 9.84
CA GLU A 35 12.26 -17.11 10.35
C GLU A 35 13.31 -18.01 9.68
N SER A 36 12.99 -19.29 9.49
CA SER A 36 13.86 -20.28 8.86
C SER A 36 14.23 -19.97 7.42
N SER A 37 13.42 -19.21 6.71
CA SER A 37 13.69 -18.82 5.31
C SER A 37 14.69 -17.66 5.20
N VAL A 38 15.01 -16.99 6.31
CA VAL A 38 15.80 -15.75 6.26
C VAL A 38 16.94 -15.72 7.28
N VAL A 39 16.68 -16.21 8.51
CA VAL A 39 17.67 -16.18 9.59
C VAL A 39 18.59 -17.38 9.49
N ASN A 40 19.92 -17.14 9.43
CA ASN A 40 20.95 -18.16 9.27
C ASN A 40 20.80 -19.02 8.00
N ASN A 41 20.23 -18.47 6.93
CA ASN A 41 19.96 -19.16 5.66
C ASN A 41 20.84 -18.63 4.52
N SER A 42 22.13 -18.43 4.79
CA SER A 42 23.07 -17.71 3.94
C SER A 42 23.11 -18.20 2.48
N GLY A 43 22.70 -17.34 1.57
CA GLY A 43 22.71 -17.58 0.12
C GLY A 43 21.42 -18.19 -0.45
N ASN A 44 20.46 -18.60 0.38
CA ASN A 44 19.19 -19.19 -0.06
C ASN A 44 17.98 -18.28 0.24
N GLU A 45 18.18 -17.16 0.91
CA GLU A 45 17.10 -16.30 1.42
C GLU A 45 16.13 -15.90 0.32
N SER A 46 16.64 -15.42 -0.82
CA SER A 46 15.79 -14.99 -1.94
C SER A 46 14.96 -16.13 -2.52
N ALA A 47 15.53 -17.32 -2.66
CA ALA A 47 14.85 -18.51 -3.19
C ALA A 47 13.77 -19.02 -2.22
N ASP A 48 14.10 -19.09 -0.94
CA ASP A 48 13.18 -19.58 0.09
C ASP A 48 12.02 -18.61 0.36
N ILE A 49 12.26 -17.30 0.24
CA ILE A 49 11.18 -16.29 0.28
C ILE A 49 10.21 -16.47 -0.90
N GLN A 50 10.73 -16.74 -2.10
CA GLN A 50 9.87 -17.03 -3.26
C GLN A 50 9.10 -18.36 -3.10
N THR A 51 9.72 -19.38 -2.51
CA THR A 51 9.08 -20.63 -2.17
C THR A 51 7.97 -20.43 -1.15
N TRP A 52 8.22 -19.63 -0.11
CA TRP A 52 7.19 -19.21 0.86
C TRP A 52 6.03 -18.50 0.17
N LEU A 53 6.30 -17.53 -0.72
CA LEU A 53 5.26 -16.82 -1.47
C LEU A 53 4.41 -17.77 -2.31
N THR A 54 5.08 -18.73 -2.98
CA THR A 54 4.39 -19.76 -3.76
C THR A 54 3.50 -20.64 -2.87
N SER A 55 3.98 -21.01 -1.70
CA SER A 55 3.22 -21.78 -0.70
C SER A 55 2.05 -20.99 -0.11
N LEU A 56 2.19 -19.68 0.03
CA LEU A 56 1.12 -18.80 0.47
C LEU A 56 -0.05 -18.80 -0.52
N ALA A 57 0.24 -18.86 -1.83
CA ALA A 57 -0.73 -18.96 -2.92
C ALA A 57 -1.92 -18.00 -2.81
N ARG A 58 -1.69 -16.76 -2.39
CA ARG A 58 -2.70 -15.72 -2.26
C ARG A 58 -2.28 -14.47 -3.02
N SER A 59 -3.26 -13.84 -3.68
CA SER A 59 -3.12 -12.56 -4.38
C SER A 59 -4.18 -11.60 -3.88
N SER A 60 -3.75 -10.54 -3.19
CA SER A 60 -4.66 -9.55 -2.62
C SER A 60 -4.01 -8.18 -2.53
N SER A 61 -4.78 -7.16 -2.87
CA SER A 61 -4.35 -5.76 -2.69
C SER A 61 -4.39 -5.29 -1.23
N TYR A 62 -4.97 -6.08 -0.34
CA TYR A 62 -5.05 -5.79 1.10
C TYR A 62 -3.93 -6.44 1.90
N VAL A 63 -2.97 -7.08 1.24
CA VAL A 63 -1.83 -7.74 1.87
C VAL A 63 -0.54 -7.07 1.47
N VAL A 64 0.35 -6.88 2.42
CA VAL A 64 1.70 -6.33 2.23
C VAL A 64 2.69 -7.33 2.78
N ALA A 65 3.60 -7.80 1.92
CA ALA A 65 4.67 -8.73 2.28
C ALA A 65 6.01 -8.00 2.28
N ASP A 66 6.83 -8.28 3.28
CA ASP A 66 8.21 -7.80 3.40
C ASP A 66 9.24 -8.92 3.15
N SER A 67 10.53 -8.56 3.14
CA SER A 67 11.62 -9.46 2.81
C SER A 67 12.31 -10.09 4.00
N GLY A 68 11.82 -9.89 5.26
CA GLY A 68 12.56 -10.58 6.29
C GLY A 68 12.46 -10.17 7.74
N TRP A 69 13.60 -10.26 8.43
CA TRP A 69 13.73 -10.16 9.86
C TRP A 69 14.87 -9.22 10.26
N LYS A 70 14.71 -8.56 11.39
CA LYS A 70 15.73 -7.74 12.03
C LYS A 70 16.16 -8.29 13.39
N TYR A 71 17.38 -8.03 13.76
CA TYR A 71 17.91 -8.26 15.10
C TYR A 71 17.80 -6.97 15.90
N GLN A 72 17.14 -7.01 17.04
CA GLN A 72 16.93 -5.84 17.89
C GLN A 72 17.08 -6.17 19.37
N LEU A 73 17.37 -5.14 20.17
CA LEU A 73 17.40 -5.25 21.61
C LEU A 73 15.96 -5.26 22.16
N ASP A 74 15.62 -6.31 22.87
CA ASP A 74 14.47 -6.37 23.78
C ASP A 74 14.89 -5.71 25.11
N LYS A 75 14.58 -4.42 25.25
CA LYS A 75 14.98 -3.62 26.39
C LYS A 75 14.37 -4.08 27.73
N TYR A 76 13.27 -4.83 27.71
CA TYR A 76 12.59 -5.31 28.91
C TYR A 76 13.27 -6.54 29.51
N ASN A 77 13.77 -7.41 28.63
CA ASN A 77 14.48 -8.62 29.02
C ASN A 77 16.02 -8.49 28.90
N ASN A 78 16.50 -7.34 28.43
CA ASN A 78 17.92 -7.08 28.17
C ASN A 78 18.57 -8.16 27.29
N THR A 79 17.86 -8.65 26.29
CA THR A 79 18.32 -9.67 25.35
C THR A 79 18.12 -9.22 23.91
N TYR A 80 18.93 -9.72 23.01
CA TYR A 80 18.74 -9.49 21.60
C TYR A 80 17.88 -10.61 20.98
N ARG A 81 16.92 -10.23 20.12
CA ARG A 81 16.00 -11.17 19.48
C ARG A 81 15.87 -10.87 18.00
N TRP A 82 15.61 -11.92 17.24
CA TRP A 82 15.09 -11.79 15.89
C TRP A 82 13.60 -11.45 15.94
N VAL A 83 13.19 -10.47 15.13
CA VAL A 83 11.82 -10.00 15.05
C VAL A 83 11.44 -9.80 13.59
N PRO A 84 10.25 -10.29 13.16
CA PRO A 84 9.77 -10.10 11.79
C PRO A 84 9.47 -8.62 11.53
N LEU A 85 9.68 -8.19 10.28
CA LEU A 85 9.56 -6.78 9.90
C LEU A 85 8.12 -6.29 9.68
N ASN A 86 7.12 -7.18 9.66
CA ASN A 86 5.73 -6.79 9.42
C ASN A 86 5.22 -5.72 10.41
N GLY A 87 5.64 -5.77 11.67
CA GLY A 87 5.32 -4.75 12.67
C GLY A 87 5.92 -3.39 12.36
N ASP A 88 7.16 -3.38 11.86
CA ASP A 88 7.84 -2.15 11.47
C ASP A 88 7.21 -1.52 10.23
N ILE A 89 6.85 -2.32 9.22
CA ILE A 89 6.19 -1.84 8.01
C ILE A 89 4.83 -1.20 8.34
N ALA A 90 4.06 -1.82 9.23
CA ALA A 90 2.82 -1.22 9.73
C ALA A 90 3.10 0.08 10.50
N GLY A 91 4.14 0.11 11.32
CA GLY A 91 4.60 1.31 12.03
C GLY A 91 5.00 2.43 11.08
N LEU A 92 5.65 2.12 9.94
CA LEU A 92 5.94 3.09 8.89
C LEU A 92 4.67 3.67 8.28
N CYS A 93 3.65 2.85 8.06
CA CYS A 93 2.36 3.33 7.58
C CYS A 93 1.73 4.32 8.57
N VAL A 94 1.69 3.99 9.87
CA VAL A 94 1.15 4.87 10.91
C VAL A 94 1.95 6.17 11.03
N ARG A 95 3.28 6.08 10.95
CA ARG A 95 4.14 7.28 10.96
C ARG A 95 3.86 8.17 9.76
N THR A 96 3.69 7.58 8.58
CA THR A 96 3.34 8.32 7.36
C THR A 96 1.99 9.01 7.50
N ASP A 97 1.01 8.40 8.18
CA ASP A 97 -0.30 9.00 8.45
C ASP A 97 -0.19 10.23 9.35
N ASN A 98 0.69 10.16 10.37
CA ASN A 98 0.89 11.27 11.29
C ASN A 98 1.69 12.41 10.67
N ASP A 99 2.72 12.10 9.87
CA ASP A 99 3.65 13.09 9.30
C ASP A 99 3.09 13.72 8.01
N ARG A 100 2.23 13.01 7.31
CA ARG A 100 1.63 13.36 6.03
C ARG A 100 0.18 12.90 5.96
N ASP A 101 -0.09 11.90 5.12
CA ASP A 101 -1.42 11.35 4.89
C ASP A 101 -1.35 9.87 4.47
N PRO A 102 -2.45 9.10 4.60
CA PRO A 102 -2.51 7.69 4.26
C PRO A 102 -2.18 7.35 2.79
N TRP A 103 -2.34 8.32 1.89
CA TRP A 103 -2.07 8.15 0.46
C TRP A 103 -0.61 8.42 0.05
N PHE A 104 0.26 8.73 0.99
CA PHE A 104 1.70 8.78 0.72
C PHE A 104 2.32 7.37 0.87
N SER A 105 3.29 7.05 -0.02
CA SER A 105 4.04 5.81 0.09
C SER A 105 4.83 5.76 1.40
N PRO A 106 4.75 4.67 2.19
CA PRO A 106 5.53 4.51 3.42
C PRO A 106 6.99 4.14 3.15
N GLY A 107 7.35 3.80 1.91
CA GLY A 107 8.71 3.39 1.51
C GLY A 107 9.59 4.54 1.06
N GLY A 108 10.85 4.19 0.78
CA GLY A 108 11.88 5.09 0.26
C GLY A 108 12.67 5.84 1.32
N LEU A 109 13.71 6.54 0.88
CA LEU A 109 14.69 7.22 1.75
C LEU A 109 14.04 8.24 2.70
N ASN A 110 13.02 8.94 2.25
CA ASN A 110 12.40 10.02 3.03
C ASN A 110 11.52 9.52 4.20
N ARG A 111 10.88 8.36 4.09
CA ARG A 111 9.87 7.87 5.06
C ARG A 111 10.07 6.43 5.48
N GLY A 112 10.74 5.64 4.65
CA GLY A 112 10.88 4.19 4.83
C GLY A 112 11.92 3.75 5.87
N GLN A 113 12.51 4.65 6.64
CA GLN A 113 13.55 4.31 7.62
C GLN A 113 12.95 3.52 8.79
N ILE A 114 13.46 2.31 8.99
CA ILE A 114 13.12 1.42 10.10
C ILE A 114 14.07 1.69 11.26
N LYS A 115 13.52 1.85 12.45
CA LYS A 115 14.27 2.16 13.67
C LYS A 115 14.54 0.90 14.49
N ASN A 116 15.49 1.04 15.45
CA ASN A 116 15.87 -0.04 16.35
C ASN A 116 16.29 -1.33 15.62
N VAL A 117 17.22 -1.19 14.69
CA VAL A 117 17.83 -2.28 13.94
C VAL A 117 19.29 -2.38 14.31
N VAL A 118 19.71 -3.49 14.88
CA VAL A 118 21.13 -3.80 15.09
C VAL A 118 21.72 -4.34 13.79
N LYS A 119 21.02 -5.32 13.17
CA LYS A 119 21.32 -5.84 11.84
C LYS A 119 20.07 -6.45 11.22
N LEU A 120 20.04 -6.53 9.90
CA LEU A 120 19.09 -7.38 9.19
C LEU A 120 19.56 -8.83 9.20
N ALA A 121 18.63 -9.79 9.06
CA ALA A 121 18.96 -11.19 8.89
C ALA A 121 19.80 -11.41 7.60
N TRP A 122 19.44 -10.68 6.57
CA TRP A 122 20.20 -10.59 5.32
C TRP A 122 20.00 -9.23 4.66
N ASN A 123 20.89 -8.83 3.79
CA ASN A 123 20.79 -7.59 3.04
C ASN A 123 20.76 -7.91 1.53
N PRO A 124 19.60 -7.82 0.86
CA PRO A 124 19.47 -8.26 -0.52
C PRO A 124 20.31 -7.39 -1.47
N THR A 125 21.00 -8.04 -2.40
CA THR A 125 21.69 -7.41 -3.53
C THR A 125 20.69 -6.75 -4.48
N LYS A 126 21.18 -5.95 -5.44
CA LYS A 126 20.30 -5.29 -6.41
C LYS A 126 19.45 -6.31 -7.19
N THR A 127 20.05 -7.38 -7.67
CA THR A 127 19.34 -8.42 -8.44
C THR A 127 18.27 -9.12 -7.62
N GLU A 128 18.57 -9.46 -6.38
CA GLU A 128 17.61 -10.09 -5.47
C GLU A 128 16.44 -9.14 -5.13
N ARG A 129 16.72 -7.86 -4.89
CA ARG A 129 15.68 -6.85 -4.69
C ARG A 129 14.74 -6.76 -5.88
N ASP A 130 15.30 -6.70 -7.10
CA ASP A 130 14.52 -6.59 -8.32
C ASP A 130 13.63 -7.83 -8.49
N THR A 131 14.17 -9.02 -8.23
CA THR A 131 13.43 -10.29 -8.29
C THR A 131 12.29 -10.33 -7.27
N LEU A 132 12.55 -10.00 -6.00
CA LEU A 132 11.54 -9.97 -4.94
C LEU A 132 10.47 -8.91 -5.22
N TYR A 133 10.88 -7.74 -5.71
CA TYR A 133 9.95 -6.67 -6.02
C TYR A 133 9.03 -7.00 -7.18
N VAL A 134 9.52 -7.73 -8.20
CA VAL A 134 8.67 -8.26 -9.28
C VAL A 134 7.63 -9.21 -8.72
N ALA A 135 8.01 -10.07 -7.78
CA ALA A 135 7.13 -11.03 -7.13
C ALA A 135 6.10 -10.39 -6.15
N GLY A 136 6.18 -9.09 -5.88
CA GLY A 136 5.26 -8.36 -4.98
C GLY A 136 5.72 -8.27 -3.53
N ILE A 137 6.96 -8.66 -3.25
CA ILE A 137 7.59 -8.54 -1.93
C ILE A 137 8.33 -7.20 -1.85
N ASN A 138 8.18 -6.50 -0.74
CA ASN A 138 8.83 -5.23 -0.51
C ASN A 138 10.19 -5.45 0.17
N PRO A 139 11.31 -5.21 -0.54
CA PRO A 139 12.63 -5.39 0.03
C PRO A 139 12.89 -4.40 1.16
N VAL A 140 13.47 -4.88 2.24
CA VAL A 140 14.07 -4.04 3.29
C VAL A 140 15.57 -4.14 3.14
N VAL A 141 16.23 -2.99 3.04
CA VAL A 141 17.64 -2.89 2.67
C VAL A 141 18.38 -2.00 3.65
N SER A 142 19.58 -2.38 4.02
CA SER A 142 20.48 -1.52 4.77
C SER A 142 21.47 -0.86 3.82
N PHE A 143 21.36 0.46 3.65
CA PHE A 143 22.27 1.26 2.85
C PHE A 143 23.33 1.91 3.73
N PRO A 144 24.62 1.86 3.33
CA PRO A 144 25.68 2.57 4.04
C PRO A 144 25.38 4.08 4.13
N GLY A 145 25.38 4.62 5.35
CA GLY A 145 25.09 6.04 5.61
C GLY A 145 23.60 6.40 5.70
N GLU A 146 22.70 5.61 5.16
CA GLU A 146 21.25 5.90 5.13
C GLU A 146 20.45 5.06 6.14
N GLY A 147 21.04 3.97 6.63
CA GLY A 147 20.38 3.03 7.54
C GLY A 147 19.51 1.98 6.85
N THR A 148 18.63 1.38 7.64
CA THR A 148 17.72 0.32 7.17
C THR A 148 16.41 0.92 6.68
N ILE A 149 16.03 0.61 5.45
CA ILE A 149 14.95 1.28 4.73
C ILE A 149 14.03 0.25 4.06
N LEU A 150 12.72 0.48 4.14
CA LEU A 150 11.74 -0.16 3.28
C LEU A 150 11.89 0.39 1.86
N PHE A 151 12.34 -0.45 0.93
CA PHE A 151 12.62 -0.07 -0.45
C PHE A 151 11.60 -0.65 -1.43
N GLY A 152 10.31 -0.49 -1.10
CA GLY A 152 9.18 -0.94 -1.92
C GLY A 152 7.86 -0.43 -1.36
N ASP A 153 6.82 -0.45 -2.19
CA ASP A 153 5.47 0.00 -1.85
C ASP A 153 4.37 -0.84 -2.52
N LYS A 154 4.68 -2.10 -2.85
CA LYS A 154 3.73 -3.01 -3.49
C LYS A 154 2.81 -3.71 -2.49
N THR A 155 1.58 -3.95 -2.94
CA THR A 155 0.69 -4.95 -2.34
C THR A 155 0.96 -6.32 -2.95
N LEU A 156 0.41 -7.38 -2.37
CA LEU A 156 0.56 -8.76 -2.87
C LEU A 156 -0.43 -9.07 -4.01
N LEU A 157 -0.78 -8.07 -4.81
CA LEU A 157 -1.65 -8.23 -5.97
C LEU A 157 -0.83 -8.61 -7.20
N ASN A 158 -1.05 -9.81 -7.75
CA ASN A 158 -0.29 -10.35 -8.88
C ASN A 158 -0.67 -9.78 -10.24
N ARG A 159 -1.84 -9.10 -10.33
CA ARG A 159 -2.29 -8.50 -11.60
C ARG A 159 -1.99 -6.99 -11.63
N PRO A 160 -1.65 -6.41 -12.79
CA PRO A 160 -1.51 -4.97 -12.93
C PRO A 160 -2.83 -4.27 -12.58
N SER A 161 -2.78 -3.34 -11.64
CA SER A 161 -3.94 -2.57 -11.18
C SER A 161 -3.47 -1.28 -10.50
N ALA A 162 -4.37 -0.32 -10.32
CA ALA A 162 -4.10 0.83 -9.46
C ALA A 162 -3.87 0.40 -8.00
N PHE A 163 -4.46 -0.73 -7.59
CA PHE A 163 -4.38 -1.29 -6.24
C PHE A 163 -3.14 -2.16 -5.98
N ASP A 164 -2.19 -2.22 -6.92
CA ASP A 164 -0.91 -2.90 -6.73
C ASP A 164 0.05 -2.12 -5.82
N ARG A 165 -0.36 -0.93 -5.34
CA ARG A 165 0.42 -0.05 -4.47
C ARG A 165 -0.23 0.14 -3.10
N ILE A 166 0.61 0.16 -2.06
CA ILE A 166 0.19 0.32 -0.66
C ILE A 166 -0.54 1.65 -0.48
N ASN A 167 0.01 2.73 -1.02
CA ASN A 167 -0.54 4.07 -0.90
C ASN A 167 -1.95 4.18 -1.51
N VAL A 168 -2.17 3.59 -2.69
CA VAL A 168 -3.48 3.61 -3.36
C VAL A 168 -4.50 2.78 -2.58
N ARG A 169 -4.13 1.56 -2.14
CA ARG A 169 -5.05 0.75 -1.34
C ARG A 169 -5.45 1.45 -0.05
N ARG A 170 -4.50 2.07 0.64
CA ARG A 170 -4.78 2.81 1.88
C ARG A 170 -5.62 4.06 1.63
N LEU A 171 -5.38 4.79 0.54
CA LEU A 171 -6.24 5.88 0.09
C LEU A 171 -7.70 5.41 -0.01
N PHE A 172 -7.96 4.33 -0.75
CA PHE A 172 -9.33 3.85 -0.96
C PHE A 172 -9.99 3.39 0.33
N ILE A 173 -9.29 2.70 1.24
CA ILE A 173 -9.83 2.32 2.55
C ILE A 173 -10.29 3.55 3.34
N VAL A 174 -9.52 4.64 3.31
CA VAL A 174 -9.90 5.89 4.01
C VAL A 174 -11.09 6.57 3.34
N LEU A 175 -11.10 6.65 2.01
CA LEU A 175 -12.20 7.25 1.25
C LEU A 175 -13.51 6.46 1.43
N GLU A 176 -13.47 5.16 1.23
CA GLU A 176 -14.62 4.26 1.41
C GLU A 176 -15.21 4.39 2.82
N LYS A 177 -14.36 4.41 3.84
CA LYS A 177 -14.79 4.53 5.23
C LYS A 177 -15.40 5.89 5.55
N ALA A 178 -14.83 6.97 5.03
CA ALA A 178 -15.34 8.33 5.25
C ALA A 178 -16.69 8.52 4.53
N ILE A 179 -16.75 8.14 3.26
CA ILE A 179 -17.95 8.30 2.43
C ILE A 179 -19.09 7.39 2.91
N SER A 180 -18.79 6.14 3.30
CA SER A 180 -19.81 5.23 3.86
C SER A 180 -20.43 5.76 5.15
N ARG A 181 -19.65 6.49 5.98
CA ARG A 181 -20.20 7.16 7.17
C ARG A 181 -21.12 8.30 6.79
N ALA A 182 -20.70 9.10 5.80
CA ALA A 182 -21.50 10.21 5.31
C ALA A 182 -22.80 9.73 4.65
N ALA A 183 -22.74 8.68 3.84
CA ALA A 183 -23.90 8.08 3.17
C ALA A 183 -24.97 7.55 4.14
N ARG A 184 -24.60 7.21 5.40
CA ARG A 184 -25.59 6.75 6.40
C ARG A 184 -26.64 7.79 6.74
N TYR A 185 -26.33 9.07 6.58
CA TYR A 185 -27.31 10.14 6.81
C TYR A 185 -28.40 10.21 5.74
N SER A 186 -28.19 9.58 4.57
CA SER A 186 -29.21 9.46 3.52
C SER A 186 -30.11 8.23 3.69
N LEU A 187 -29.88 7.37 4.70
CA LEU A 187 -30.74 6.22 4.97
C LEU A 187 -32.11 6.68 5.46
N PHE A 188 -33.16 6.08 4.92
CA PHE A 188 -34.56 6.38 5.20
C PHE A 188 -35.06 7.73 4.66
N GLU A 189 -34.22 8.49 3.93
CA GLU A 189 -34.65 9.65 3.16
C GLU A 189 -35.24 9.22 1.80
N PHE A 190 -35.99 10.12 1.16
CA PHE A 190 -36.53 9.85 -0.17
C PHE A 190 -35.42 9.86 -1.23
N ASN A 191 -35.50 8.93 -2.20
CA ASN A 191 -34.60 8.95 -3.36
C ASN A 191 -35.11 9.94 -4.41
N ASP A 192 -34.99 11.22 -4.12
CA ASP A 192 -35.34 12.33 -4.99
C ASP A 192 -34.11 13.15 -5.43
N GLN A 193 -34.32 14.10 -6.32
CA GLN A 193 -33.25 14.96 -6.81
C GLN A 193 -32.57 15.76 -5.68
N PHE A 194 -33.32 16.15 -4.66
CA PHE A 194 -32.79 16.92 -3.53
C PHE A 194 -31.80 16.09 -2.71
N THR A 195 -32.17 14.87 -2.32
CA THR A 195 -31.32 13.97 -1.55
C THR A 195 -30.05 13.57 -2.33
N ARG A 196 -30.21 13.32 -3.64
CA ARG A 196 -29.06 13.03 -4.54
C ARG A 196 -28.09 14.23 -4.62
N ALA A 197 -28.61 15.44 -4.80
CA ALA A 197 -27.79 16.64 -4.83
C ALA A 197 -27.10 16.91 -3.47
N GLN A 198 -27.79 16.65 -2.36
CA GLN A 198 -27.23 16.76 -1.01
C GLN A 198 -26.07 15.79 -0.79
N PHE A 199 -26.20 14.53 -1.25
CA PHE A 199 -25.11 13.55 -1.20
C PHE A 199 -23.88 14.02 -2.00
N VAL A 200 -24.07 14.49 -3.24
CA VAL A 200 -22.98 15.03 -4.06
C VAL A 200 -22.32 16.21 -3.38
N ALA A 201 -23.10 17.16 -2.85
CA ALA A 201 -22.62 18.34 -2.12
C ALA A 201 -21.84 17.99 -0.84
N LEU A 202 -22.09 16.82 -0.25
CA LEU A 202 -21.34 16.30 0.91
C LEU A 202 -20.02 15.64 0.49
N VAL A 203 -20.01 14.87 -0.58
CA VAL A 203 -18.87 14.07 -1.01
C VAL A 203 -17.82 14.88 -1.79
N GLU A 204 -18.26 15.77 -2.69
CA GLU A 204 -17.33 16.54 -3.54
C GLU A 204 -16.32 17.40 -2.76
N PRO A 205 -16.70 18.18 -1.74
CA PRO A 205 -15.74 19.00 -0.99
C PRO A 205 -14.67 18.15 -0.30
N PHE A 206 -15.04 16.97 0.21
CA PHE A 206 -14.10 16.04 0.81
C PHE A 206 -13.11 15.50 -0.22
N LEU A 207 -13.57 15.10 -1.42
CA LEU A 207 -12.68 14.66 -2.49
C LEU A 207 -11.78 15.78 -3.01
N ARG A 208 -12.26 17.03 -3.06
CA ARG A 208 -11.46 18.21 -3.39
C ARG A 208 -10.36 18.49 -2.38
N ASP A 209 -10.64 18.31 -1.07
CA ASP A 209 -9.60 18.40 -0.04
C ASP A 209 -8.52 17.34 -0.25
N VAL A 210 -8.90 16.09 -0.47
CA VAL A 210 -7.96 14.99 -0.76
C VAL A 210 -7.16 15.27 -2.04
N GLN A 211 -7.77 15.87 -3.06
CA GLN A 211 -7.09 16.31 -4.29
C GLN A 211 -6.08 17.42 -4.00
N GLY A 212 -6.46 18.44 -3.23
CA GLY A 212 -5.57 19.52 -2.81
C GLY A 212 -4.36 19.01 -2.00
N ARG A 213 -4.56 17.94 -1.22
CA ARG A 213 -3.51 17.25 -0.44
C ARG A 213 -2.77 16.16 -1.25
N ARG A 214 -2.90 16.15 -2.58
CA ARG A 214 -2.19 15.28 -3.52
C ARG A 214 -2.53 13.78 -3.43
N GLY A 215 -3.68 13.41 -2.87
CA GLY A 215 -4.11 12.02 -2.78
C GLY A 215 -4.68 11.49 -4.09
N ILE A 216 -5.37 12.35 -4.83
CA ILE A 216 -5.99 12.03 -6.12
C ILE A 216 -5.65 13.10 -7.15
N THR A 217 -5.60 12.72 -8.42
CA THR A 217 -5.34 13.67 -9.53
C THR A 217 -6.64 14.23 -10.09
N ASP A 218 -7.70 13.40 -10.09
CA ASP A 218 -9.00 13.76 -10.62
C ASP A 218 -10.07 12.86 -10.00
N PHE A 219 -11.32 13.33 -9.95
CA PHE A 219 -12.47 12.58 -9.50
C PHE A 219 -13.77 13.02 -10.19
N ARG A 220 -14.75 12.13 -10.15
CA ARG A 220 -16.12 12.43 -10.59
C ARG A 220 -17.10 11.70 -9.69
N VAL A 221 -18.11 12.40 -9.19
CA VAL A 221 -19.24 11.85 -8.46
C VAL A 221 -20.46 11.89 -9.37
N VAL A 222 -21.14 10.75 -9.50
CA VAL A 222 -22.39 10.61 -10.25
C VAL A 222 -23.45 10.08 -9.30
N CYS A 223 -24.47 10.87 -9.06
CA CYS A 223 -25.64 10.49 -8.27
C CYS A 223 -26.83 11.26 -8.82
N ASP A 224 -27.36 10.80 -9.94
CA ASP A 224 -28.42 11.44 -10.69
C ASP A 224 -29.42 10.39 -11.23
N GLU A 225 -30.24 10.77 -12.19
CA GLU A 225 -31.25 9.89 -12.78
C GLU A 225 -30.65 8.79 -13.65
N THR A 226 -29.40 8.91 -14.07
CA THR A 226 -28.72 7.91 -14.92
C THR A 226 -28.37 6.64 -14.15
N ASN A 227 -28.04 6.77 -12.86
CA ASN A 227 -27.73 5.64 -11.97
C ASN A 227 -28.81 5.36 -10.92
N ASN A 228 -29.78 6.28 -10.72
CA ASN A 228 -30.98 6.07 -9.90
C ASN A 228 -32.22 6.06 -10.80
N THR A 229 -32.34 4.99 -11.60
CA THR A 229 -33.50 4.77 -12.46
C THR A 229 -34.76 4.44 -11.65
N GLY A 230 -35.95 4.48 -12.30
CA GLY A 230 -37.20 4.09 -11.64
C GLY A 230 -37.14 2.70 -11.00
N GLU A 231 -36.46 1.73 -11.65
CA GLU A 231 -36.28 0.38 -11.10
C GLU A 231 -35.43 0.35 -9.82
N VAL A 232 -34.40 1.21 -9.72
CA VAL A 232 -33.56 1.36 -8.53
C VAL A 232 -34.38 1.96 -7.40
N ILE A 233 -35.17 2.99 -7.70
CA ILE A 233 -36.05 3.65 -6.72
C ILE A 233 -37.12 2.68 -6.22
N ASP A 234 -37.74 1.89 -7.11
CA ASP A 234 -38.75 0.89 -6.76
C ASP A 234 -38.21 -0.25 -5.88
N ARG A 235 -36.88 -0.53 -5.97
CA ARG A 235 -36.20 -1.45 -5.05
C ARG A 235 -35.76 -0.82 -3.73
N ASN A 236 -36.10 0.45 -3.48
CA ASN A 236 -35.63 1.23 -2.34
C ASN A 236 -34.11 1.32 -2.23
N GLU A 237 -33.43 1.37 -3.36
CA GLU A 237 -31.98 1.50 -3.45
C GLU A 237 -31.59 2.94 -3.78
N PHE A 238 -30.40 3.33 -3.33
CA PHE A 238 -29.76 4.61 -3.63
C PHE A 238 -28.35 4.33 -4.14
N VAL A 239 -28.02 4.78 -5.35
CA VAL A 239 -26.76 4.51 -6.01
C VAL A 239 -25.99 5.80 -6.22
N GLY A 240 -24.75 5.83 -5.72
CA GLY A 240 -23.79 6.90 -5.96
C GLY A 240 -22.46 6.32 -6.48
N ASP A 241 -22.09 6.67 -7.71
CA ASP A 241 -20.85 6.22 -8.33
C ASP A 241 -19.75 7.26 -8.14
N ILE A 242 -18.62 6.82 -7.59
CA ILE A 242 -17.47 7.68 -7.32
C ILE A 242 -16.26 7.18 -8.11
N TYR A 243 -15.89 7.92 -9.14
CA TYR A 243 -14.74 7.64 -9.99
C TYR A 243 -13.53 8.42 -9.48
N ILE A 244 -12.42 7.73 -9.26
CA ILE A 244 -11.21 8.32 -8.68
C ILE A 244 -9.98 7.93 -9.51
N LYS A 245 -9.16 8.93 -9.84
CA LYS A 245 -7.82 8.75 -10.39
C LYS A 245 -6.79 8.97 -9.27
N PRO A 246 -6.23 7.91 -8.67
CA PRO A 246 -5.28 8.06 -7.58
C PRO A 246 -3.94 8.64 -8.06
N ALA A 247 -3.27 9.39 -7.19
CA ALA A 247 -1.89 9.77 -7.41
C ALA A 247 -0.98 8.54 -7.26
N ARG A 248 -0.03 8.37 -8.20
CA ARG A 248 0.90 7.24 -8.20
C ARG A 248 2.27 7.64 -7.68
N SER A 249 2.91 6.76 -6.91
CA SER A 249 4.30 6.90 -6.51
C SER A 249 5.26 6.66 -7.69
N ILE A 250 6.41 7.33 -7.66
CA ILE A 250 7.49 7.12 -8.63
C ILE A 250 8.31 5.91 -8.16
N ASN A 251 8.43 4.89 -9.02
CA ASN A 251 9.20 3.69 -8.73
C ASN A 251 10.45 3.55 -9.60
N PHE A 252 10.46 4.20 -10.77
CA PHE A 252 11.58 4.18 -11.69
C PHE A 252 11.94 5.60 -12.09
N ILE A 253 13.23 5.89 -12.03
CA ILE A 253 13.80 7.17 -12.48
C ILE A 253 14.76 6.87 -13.60
N GLN A 254 14.47 7.37 -14.79
CA GLN A 254 15.37 7.32 -15.93
C GLN A 254 16.03 8.70 -16.08
N LEU A 255 17.34 8.74 -16.02
CA LEU A 255 18.13 9.94 -16.21
C LEU A 255 18.93 9.81 -17.51
N ASN A 256 18.71 10.73 -18.44
CA ASN A 256 19.43 10.79 -19.68
C ASN A 256 20.44 11.94 -19.63
N PHE A 257 21.73 11.61 -19.68
CA PHE A 257 22.81 12.59 -19.75
C PHE A 257 23.31 12.69 -21.18
N VAL A 258 23.16 13.87 -21.77
CA VAL A 258 23.64 14.15 -23.13
C VAL A 258 24.83 15.09 -23.05
N ALA A 259 25.98 14.65 -23.50
CA ALA A 259 27.17 15.51 -23.62
C ALA A 259 27.07 16.31 -24.91
N VAL A 260 27.00 17.62 -24.80
CA VAL A 260 26.94 18.54 -25.93
C VAL A 260 28.31 19.16 -26.20
N ARG A 261 28.68 19.33 -27.46
CA ARG A 261 29.95 19.98 -27.83
C ARG A 261 29.91 21.47 -27.47
N THR A 262 31.05 22.00 -27.09
CA THR A 262 31.20 23.45 -26.86
C THR A 262 30.87 24.23 -28.11
N GLY A 263 29.86 25.11 -28.04
CA GLY A 263 29.42 25.94 -29.16
C GLY A 263 28.09 25.53 -29.82
N VAL A 264 27.46 24.42 -29.36
CA VAL A 264 26.10 24.04 -29.80
C VAL A 264 25.10 24.62 -28.80
N SER A 265 24.04 25.25 -29.27
CA SER A 265 22.97 25.73 -28.39
C SER A 265 22.12 24.54 -27.88
N PHE A 266 21.64 24.62 -26.65
CA PHE A 266 20.80 23.55 -26.06
C PHE A 266 19.49 23.37 -26.81
N ASP A 267 18.99 24.40 -27.48
CA ASP A 267 17.74 24.36 -28.29
C ASP A 267 17.86 23.44 -29.51
N GLU A 268 19.09 23.24 -30.06
CA GLU A 268 19.35 22.31 -31.18
C GLU A 268 19.43 20.84 -30.74
N VAL A 269 19.53 20.56 -29.44
CA VAL A 269 19.68 19.19 -28.91
C VAL A 269 18.34 18.61 -28.43
N VAL A 270 17.35 19.47 -28.19
CA VAL A 270 16.05 19.09 -27.61
C VAL A 270 14.96 19.02 -28.71
N GLY A 271 15.29 19.31 -29.98
CA GLY A 271 14.39 19.23 -31.13
C GLY A 271 14.08 17.83 -31.63
#